data_e3c1081a0d317a7b17a4ca3bf9cd9f95
#
_entry.id   e3c1081a0d317a7b17a4ca3bf9cd9f95
#
_cell.length_a   1.000
_cell.length_b   1.000
_cell.length_c   1.000
_cell.angle_alpha   90.00
_cell.angle_beta   90.00
_cell.angle_gamma   90.00
#
_symmetry.space_group_name_H-M   'P 1'
#
loop_
_entity.id
_entity.type
_entity.pdbx_description
1 polymer ?
#
loop_
_entity_poly.entity_id
_entity_poly.type
_entity_poly.pdbx_seq_one_letter_code
_entity_poly.pdbx_strand_id
1 'polypeptide(L)'
;MAILKVLFHSKKEIKIWGHKLPFTPGAIPKGKPRLAKAIGNIVANTLLTEEDLKKKILSDETENAVVEKIMDGLSTNLHTSINRICPEEEYTNVKEKVTNLLTDQILESVQNMNLEHIIVEEAGKAVKSKTKGTMLEMFLNDEMLNSLIQPVGGEIVNYIQVSGADYIKGEISRKLAALEEKSILELCDNLNVSQDSVRGMVSSLYQTAIESAAGNLVSNLNIAGIIEEKVSEMSIDDLEKMVLSVMKKELDTIVNLGALVGAILGMLNILI
;
A
#
# COMPACT_ATOMS: atom_id res chain seq x y z
N MET A 1 -46.40 15.51 18.12
CA MET A 1 -45.38 16.29 18.89
C MET A 1 -45.16 15.76 20.32
N ALA A 2 -46.20 15.41 21.10
CA ALA A 2 -46.04 14.93 22.48
C ALA A 2 -45.28 13.59 22.57
N ILE A 3 -45.53 12.62 21.69
CA ILE A 3 -44.88 11.29 21.66
C ILE A 3 -43.39 11.42 21.41
N LEU A 4 -42.96 12.30 20.48
CA LEU A 4 -41.57 12.57 20.19
C LEU A 4 -40.82 13.18 21.38
N LYS A 5 -41.50 14.12 22.09
CA LYS A 5 -40.92 14.67 23.32
C LYS A 5 -40.66 13.62 24.42
N VAL A 6 -41.56 12.66 24.55
CA VAL A 6 -41.36 11.53 25.50
C VAL A 6 -40.23 10.58 25.08
N LEU A 7 -40.07 10.34 23.79
CA LEU A 7 -39.03 9.45 23.25
C LEU A 7 -37.62 10.04 23.37
N PHE A 8 -37.48 11.37 23.09
CA PHE A 8 -36.15 12.00 23.00
C PHE A 8 -35.87 13.08 24.05
N HIS A 9 -36.87 13.69 24.69
CA HIS A 9 -36.77 15.01 25.31
C HIS A 9 -36.10 15.07 26.68
N SER A 10 -35.78 13.95 27.31
CA SER A 10 -35.02 13.98 28.55
C SER A 10 -33.65 13.29 28.37
N LYS A 11 -32.63 14.13 28.15
CA LYS A 11 -31.23 13.65 28.01
C LYS A 11 -30.64 13.11 29.32
N LYS A 12 -31.20 13.54 30.48
CA LYS A 12 -30.76 13.18 31.83
C LYS A 12 -31.95 12.76 32.70
N GLU A 13 -31.62 11.92 33.68
CA GLU A 13 -32.55 11.53 34.72
C GLU A 13 -32.95 12.74 35.56
N ILE A 14 -34.25 13.04 35.59
CA ILE A 14 -34.79 14.15 36.40
C ILE A 14 -35.32 13.53 37.70
N LYS A 15 -34.84 14.00 38.86
CA LYS A 15 -35.31 13.60 40.18
C LYS A 15 -36.04 14.78 40.79
N ILE A 16 -37.29 14.60 41.21
CA ILE A 16 -38.06 15.56 41.97
C ILE A 16 -38.35 14.93 43.34
N TRP A 17 -37.96 15.61 44.41
CA TRP A 17 -38.11 15.15 45.79
C TRP A 17 -37.54 13.75 46.07
N GLY A 18 -36.42 13.41 45.44
CA GLY A 18 -35.77 12.11 45.58
C GLY A 18 -36.37 10.97 44.75
N HIS A 19 -37.49 11.17 44.09
CA HIS A 19 -38.14 10.19 43.23
C HIS A 19 -37.81 10.47 41.72
N LYS A 20 -37.46 9.39 40.99
CA LYS A 20 -37.21 9.45 39.55
C LYS A 20 -38.55 9.73 38.81
N LEU A 21 -38.58 10.75 37.97
CA LEU A 21 -39.73 10.98 37.11
C LEU A 21 -39.85 9.82 36.10
N PRO A 22 -41.05 9.24 35.95
CA PRO A 22 -41.26 8.24 34.89
C PRO A 22 -41.03 8.91 33.52
N PHE A 23 -40.42 8.13 32.57
CA PHE A 23 -40.03 8.57 31.23
C PHE A 23 -38.82 9.52 31.17
N THR A 24 -38.01 9.61 32.23
CA THR A 24 -36.70 10.29 32.21
C THR A 24 -35.58 9.36 32.61
N PRO A 25 -34.47 9.24 31.81
CA PRO A 25 -34.30 9.79 30.48
C PRO A 25 -35.27 9.17 29.46
N GLY A 26 -35.46 9.82 28.31
CA GLY A 26 -36.30 9.30 27.23
C GLY A 26 -35.90 7.89 26.78
N ALA A 27 -36.81 7.19 26.14
CA ALA A 27 -36.59 5.78 25.73
C ALA A 27 -35.39 5.63 24.79
N ILE A 28 -35.15 6.55 23.90
CA ILE A 28 -34.01 6.54 22.96
C ILE A 28 -32.65 6.81 23.67
N PRO A 29 -32.52 7.90 24.49
CA PRO A 29 -31.29 8.07 25.28
C PRO A 29 -30.95 6.90 26.16
N LYS A 30 -31.92 6.28 26.80
CA LYS A 30 -31.71 5.06 27.63
C LYS A 30 -31.34 3.84 26.81
N GLY A 31 -31.92 3.70 25.63
CA GLY A 31 -31.72 2.57 24.71
C GLY A 31 -30.56 2.73 23.75
N LYS A 32 -29.87 3.89 23.74
CA LYS A 32 -28.81 4.21 22.77
C LYS A 32 -27.75 3.12 22.59
N PRO A 33 -27.17 2.53 23.66
CA PRO A 33 -26.17 1.44 23.47
C PRO A 33 -26.76 0.19 22.80
N ARG A 34 -28.01 -0.17 23.15
CA ARG A 34 -28.69 -1.30 22.53
C ARG A 34 -29.02 -1.03 21.07
N LEU A 35 -29.43 0.20 20.76
CA LEU A 35 -29.70 0.64 19.39
C LEU A 35 -28.43 0.63 18.55
N ALA A 36 -27.33 1.18 19.07
CA ALA A 36 -26.03 1.18 18.40
C ALA A 36 -25.59 -0.26 18.05
N LYS A 37 -25.65 -1.17 19.01
CA LYS A 37 -25.32 -2.57 18.80
C LYS A 37 -26.23 -3.25 17.78
N ALA A 38 -27.55 -3.00 17.85
CA ALA A 38 -28.51 -3.55 16.90
C ALA A 38 -28.26 -3.05 15.48
N ILE A 39 -28.01 -1.74 15.31
CA ILE A 39 -27.67 -1.16 14.01
C ILE A 39 -26.36 -1.75 13.50
N GLY A 40 -25.32 -1.80 14.33
CA GLY A 40 -24.03 -2.40 13.96
C GLY A 40 -24.19 -3.82 13.41
N ASN A 41 -24.93 -4.65 14.14
CA ASN A 41 -25.19 -6.03 13.72
C ASN A 41 -26.02 -6.13 12.41
N ILE A 42 -27.07 -5.32 12.28
CA ILE A 42 -27.89 -5.35 11.06
C ILE A 42 -27.05 -4.90 9.85
N VAL A 43 -26.31 -3.81 9.99
CA VAL A 43 -25.49 -3.32 8.87
C VAL A 43 -24.42 -4.35 8.50
N ALA A 44 -23.68 -4.87 9.47
CA ALA A 44 -22.61 -5.82 9.21
C ALA A 44 -23.11 -7.16 8.62
N ASN A 45 -24.28 -7.65 9.07
CA ASN A 45 -24.73 -8.98 8.66
C ASN A 45 -25.74 -8.97 7.52
N THR A 46 -26.34 -7.82 7.19
CA THR A 46 -27.44 -7.77 6.22
C THR A 46 -27.21 -6.75 5.10
N LEU A 47 -26.61 -5.60 5.40
CA LEU A 47 -26.48 -4.50 4.42
C LEU A 47 -25.07 -4.39 3.83
N LEU A 48 -24.05 -4.81 4.58
CA LEU A 48 -22.66 -4.73 4.16
C LEU A 48 -21.95 -6.04 4.51
N THR A 49 -22.34 -7.10 3.80
CA THR A 49 -21.79 -8.43 4.02
C THR A 49 -20.35 -8.53 3.54
N GLU A 50 -19.65 -9.55 4.01
CA GLU A 50 -18.30 -9.89 3.53
C GLU A 50 -18.27 -10.07 2.00
N GLU A 51 -19.31 -10.69 1.46
CA GLU A 51 -19.43 -10.93 0.02
C GLU A 51 -19.62 -9.62 -0.76
N ASP A 52 -20.43 -8.69 -0.24
CA ASP A 52 -20.64 -7.37 -0.86
C ASP A 52 -19.35 -6.57 -0.90
N LEU A 53 -18.59 -6.59 0.19
CA LEU A 53 -17.28 -5.93 0.26
C LEU A 53 -16.28 -6.56 -0.71
N LYS A 54 -16.18 -7.88 -0.72
CA LYS A 54 -15.34 -8.60 -1.67
C LYS A 54 -15.70 -8.27 -3.11
N LYS A 55 -16.98 -8.30 -3.45
CA LYS A 55 -17.47 -7.94 -4.78
C LYS A 55 -17.15 -6.51 -5.16
N LYS A 56 -17.27 -5.55 -4.23
CA LYS A 56 -16.92 -4.15 -4.51
C LYS A 56 -15.42 -3.95 -4.66
N ILE A 57 -14.62 -4.59 -3.82
CA ILE A 57 -13.15 -4.52 -3.92
C ILE A 57 -12.67 -5.14 -5.24
N LEU A 58 -13.23 -6.28 -5.65
CA LEU A 58 -12.90 -6.95 -6.91
C LEU A 58 -13.63 -6.37 -8.14
N SER A 59 -14.42 -5.30 -7.99
CA SER A 59 -15.06 -4.68 -9.14
C SER A 59 -14.02 -4.02 -10.06
N ASP A 60 -14.25 -4.07 -11.37
CA ASP A 60 -13.38 -3.47 -12.39
C ASP A 60 -13.08 -1.99 -12.09
N GLU A 61 -14.06 -1.26 -11.56
CA GLU A 61 -13.90 0.15 -11.18
C GLU A 61 -12.85 0.32 -10.08
N THR A 62 -12.91 -0.51 -9.03
CA THR A 62 -11.98 -0.44 -7.89
C THR A 62 -10.60 -0.96 -8.30
N GLU A 63 -10.55 -2.08 -9.02
CA GLU A 63 -9.32 -2.64 -9.55
C GLU A 63 -8.58 -1.63 -10.43
N ASN A 64 -9.27 -1.07 -11.43
CA ASN A 64 -8.67 -0.06 -12.31
C ASN A 64 -8.17 1.17 -11.53
N ALA A 65 -8.94 1.66 -10.55
CA ALA A 65 -8.53 2.81 -9.74
C ALA A 65 -7.26 2.50 -8.91
N VAL A 66 -7.12 1.29 -8.39
CA VAL A 66 -5.94 0.87 -7.62
C VAL A 66 -4.76 0.64 -8.57
N VAL A 67 -4.97 -0.06 -9.69
CA VAL A 67 -3.94 -0.32 -10.70
C VAL A 67 -3.39 1.00 -11.24
N GLU A 68 -4.25 1.99 -11.58
CA GLU A 68 -3.80 3.33 -12.01
C GLU A 68 -2.93 4.01 -10.94
N LYS A 69 -3.34 3.96 -9.68
CA LYS A 69 -2.54 4.53 -8.58
C LYS A 69 -1.18 3.87 -8.42
N ILE A 70 -1.11 2.57 -8.60
CA ILE A 70 0.16 1.83 -8.57
C ILE A 70 1.00 2.21 -9.79
N MET A 71 0.42 2.24 -10.98
CA MET A 71 1.12 2.63 -12.21
C MET A 71 1.66 4.07 -12.13
N ASP A 72 0.88 5.01 -11.57
CA ASP A 72 1.34 6.37 -11.28
C ASP A 72 2.57 6.36 -10.33
N GLY A 73 2.53 5.53 -9.30
CA GLY A 73 3.67 5.33 -8.39
C GLY A 73 4.89 4.76 -9.11
N LEU A 74 4.70 3.78 -9.98
CA LEU A 74 5.77 3.16 -10.77
C LEU A 74 6.34 4.09 -11.86
N SER A 75 5.60 5.12 -12.28
CA SER A 75 6.06 6.16 -13.21
C SER A 75 6.92 7.23 -12.54
N THR A 76 6.90 7.32 -11.22
CA THR A 76 7.73 8.24 -10.44
C THR A 76 9.15 7.68 -10.35
N ASN A 77 10.19 8.56 -10.28
CA ASN A 77 11.56 8.09 -10.14
C ASN A 77 11.74 7.23 -8.87
N LEU A 78 12.67 6.29 -8.96
CA LEU A 78 12.89 5.27 -7.93
C LEU A 78 13.22 5.88 -6.57
N HIS A 79 14.05 6.91 -6.54
CA HIS A 79 14.42 7.63 -5.31
C HIS A 79 13.18 8.19 -4.57
N THR A 80 12.32 8.90 -5.30
CA THR A 80 11.08 9.45 -4.72
C THR A 80 10.12 8.36 -4.26
N SER A 81 10.04 7.24 -4.99
CA SER A 81 9.16 6.12 -4.65
C SER A 81 9.64 5.41 -3.38
N ILE A 82 10.95 5.20 -3.24
CA ILE A 82 11.54 4.57 -2.06
C ILE A 82 11.38 5.48 -0.83
N ASN A 83 11.63 6.78 -0.95
CA ASN A 83 11.53 7.73 0.18
C ASN A 83 10.11 7.89 0.74
N ARG A 84 9.09 7.43 0.02
CA ARG A 84 7.71 7.36 0.56
C ARG A 84 7.50 6.22 1.54
N ILE A 85 8.30 5.16 1.46
CA ILE A 85 8.12 3.92 2.24
C ILE A 85 9.29 3.63 3.18
N CYS A 86 10.45 4.26 2.96
CA CYS A 86 11.67 4.05 3.71
C CYS A 86 12.27 5.40 4.14
N PRO A 87 12.64 5.58 5.42
CA PRO A 87 13.36 6.76 5.88
C PRO A 87 14.69 6.93 5.14
N GLU A 88 15.08 8.18 4.81
CA GLU A 88 16.29 8.52 4.06
C GLU A 88 17.57 7.91 4.65
N GLU A 89 17.66 7.87 5.98
CA GLU A 89 18.80 7.30 6.69
C GLU A 89 18.91 5.78 6.46
N GLU A 90 17.79 5.06 6.52
CA GLU A 90 17.76 3.61 6.26
C GLU A 90 18.06 3.32 4.79
N TYR A 91 17.51 4.11 3.89
CA TYR A 91 17.80 4.00 2.46
C TYR A 91 19.29 4.17 2.16
N THR A 92 19.92 5.22 2.71
CA THR A 92 21.35 5.48 2.54
C THR A 92 22.20 4.31 3.07
N ASN A 93 21.85 3.77 4.23
CA ASN A 93 22.51 2.59 4.80
C ASN A 93 22.41 1.35 3.89
N VAL A 94 21.23 1.10 3.35
CA VAL A 94 21.00 -0.04 2.43
C VAL A 94 21.81 0.17 1.15
N LYS A 95 21.78 1.37 0.58
CA LYS A 95 22.55 1.73 -0.62
C LYS A 95 24.05 1.50 -0.44
N GLU A 96 24.59 1.93 0.70
CA GLU A 96 26.00 1.72 1.02
C GLU A 96 26.35 0.23 1.15
N LYS A 97 25.52 -0.55 1.85
CA LYS A 97 25.70 -2.00 1.97
C LYS A 97 25.65 -2.71 0.62
N VAL A 98 24.69 -2.34 -0.24
CA VAL A 98 24.60 -2.91 -1.60
C VAL A 98 25.83 -2.54 -2.42
N THR A 99 26.29 -1.29 -2.34
CA THR A 99 27.50 -0.84 -3.04
C THR A 99 28.72 -1.65 -2.60
N ASN A 100 28.91 -1.82 -1.30
CA ASN A 100 30.05 -2.59 -0.77
C ASN A 100 29.94 -4.06 -1.18
N LEU A 101 28.77 -4.69 -1.05
CA LEU A 101 28.56 -6.08 -1.43
C LEU A 101 28.84 -6.33 -2.92
N LEU A 102 28.35 -5.45 -3.80
CA LEU A 102 28.63 -5.56 -5.24
C LEU A 102 30.11 -5.35 -5.55
N THR A 103 30.77 -4.41 -4.84
CA THR A 103 32.22 -4.18 -4.98
C THR A 103 33.00 -5.44 -4.61
N ASP A 104 32.70 -6.03 -3.47
CA ASP A 104 33.37 -7.25 -2.99
C ASP A 104 33.14 -8.42 -3.95
N GLN A 105 31.93 -8.62 -4.44
CA GLN A 105 31.63 -9.69 -5.41
C GLN A 105 32.37 -9.51 -6.74
N ILE A 106 32.47 -8.27 -7.23
CA ILE A 106 33.21 -7.99 -8.46
C ILE A 106 34.70 -8.27 -8.24
N LEU A 107 35.30 -7.81 -7.12
CA LEU A 107 36.69 -8.07 -6.79
C LEU A 107 36.97 -9.56 -6.65
N GLU A 108 36.12 -10.30 -5.95
CA GLU A 108 36.24 -11.76 -5.83
C GLU A 108 36.14 -12.45 -7.19
N SER A 109 35.24 -12.03 -8.05
CA SER A 109 35.13 -12.56 -9.41
C SER A 109 36.38 -12.27 -10.23
N VAL A 110 36.94 -11.07 -10.11
CA VAL A 110 38.19 -10.68 -10.74
C VAL A 110 39.38 -11.52 -10.25
N GLN A 111 39.41 -11.82 -8.94
CA GLN A 111 40.48 -12.69 -8.38
C GLN A 111 40.38 -14.15 -8.86
N ASN A 112 39.12 -14.64 -8.99
CA ASN A 112 38.89 -16.02 -9.47
C ASN A 112 39.08 -16.18 -10.99
N MET A 113 39.02 -15.09 -11.76
CA MET A 113 39.44 -15.07 -13.14
C MET A 113 40.98 -15.06 -13.19
N ASN A 114 41.62 -16.00 -13.87
CA ASN A 114 43.06 -15.96 -14.08
C ASN A 114 43.45 -14.82 -15.03
N LEU A 115 43.22 -13.56 -14.54
CA LEU A 115 43.41 -12.35 -15.32
C LEU A 115 44.83 -12.17 -15.83
N GLU A 116 45.81 -12.58 -15.05
CA GLU A 116 47.20 -12.53 -15.48
C GLU A 116 47.38 -13.33 -16.78
N HIS A 117 46.86 -14.55 -16.81
CA HIS A 117 46.96 -15.39 -18.00
C HIS A 117 46.20 -14.77 -19.20
N ILE A 118 45.01 -14.24 -18.96
CA ILE A 118 44.18 -13.59 -20.01
C ILE A 118 44.90 -12.36 -20.56
N ILE A 119 45.47 -11.52 -19.71
CA ILE A 119 46.22 -10.33 -20.10
C ILE A 119 47.46 -10.70 -20.91
N VAL A 120 48.23 -11.70 -20.44
CA VAL A 120 49.41 -12.18 -21.14
C VAL A 120 49.07 -12.73 -22.51
N GLU A 121 48.03 -13.55 -22.61
CA GLU A 121 47.59 -14.16 -23.87
C GLU A 121 47.07 -13.09 -24.86
N GLU A 122 46.20 -12.19 -24.44
CA GLU A 122 45.64 -11.16 -25.32
C GLU A 122 46.67 -10.09 -25.72
N ALA A 123 47.55 -9.68 -24.78
CA ALA A 123 48.67 -8.79 -25.11
C ALA A 123 49.66 -9.46 -26.09
N GLY A 124 49.96 -10.74 -25.91
CA GLY A 124 50.78 -11.52 -26.84
C GLY A 124 50.17 -11.58 -28.25
N LYS A 125 48.87 -11.84 -28.36
CA LYS A 125 48.14 -11.82 -29.65
C LYS A 125 48.19 -10.44 -30.28
N ALA A 126 47.97 -9.37 -29.51
CA ALA A 126 47.99 -7.99 -29.98
C ALA A 126 49.39 -7.60 -30.50
N VAL A 127 50.44 -7.93 -29.78
CA VAL A 127 51.85 -7.68 -30.21
C VAL A 127 52.16 -8.43 -31.49
N LYS A 128 51.86 -9.71 -31.58
CA LYS A 128 52.07 -10.52 -32.79
C LYS A 128 51.32 -9.95 -33.99
N SER A 129 50.06 -9.55 -33.79
CA SER A 129 49.25 -8.93 -34.87
C SER A 129 49.83 -7.62 -35.39
N LYS A 130 50.39 -6.80 -34.48
CA LYS A 130 50.96 -5.49 -34.83
C LYS A 130 52.36 -5.59 -35.44
N THR A 131 53.13 -6.64 -35.13
CA THR A 131 54.48 -6.86 -35.63
C THR A 131 54.54 -7.73 -36.90
N LYS A 132 53.39 -8.30 -37.29
CA LYS A 132 53.26 -9.15 -38.49
C LYS A 132 53.77 -8.41 -39.75
N GLY A 133 54.69 -9.01 -40.49
CA GLY A 133 55.29 -8.42 -41.68
C GLY A 133 56.39 -7.39 -41.43
N THR A 134 56.79 -7.18 -40.17
CA THR A 134 57.91 -6.30 -39.81
C THR A 134 59.17 -7.11 -39.46
N MET A 135 60.33 -6.45 -39.44
CA MET A 135 61.58 -7.11 -38.96
C MET A 135 61.46 -7.64 -37.52
N LEU A 136 60.58 -7.04 -36.70
CA LEU A 136 60.34 -7.44 -35.31
C LEU A 136 59.72 -8.83 -35.20
N GLU A 137 58.93 -9.28 -36.18
CA GLU A 137 58.33 -10.61 -36.21
C GLU A 137 59.40 -11.73 -36.09
N MET A 138 60.57 -11.53 -36.70
CA MET A 138 61.64 -12.50 -36.69
C MET A 138 62.36 -12.62 -35.33
N PHE A 139 62.25 -11.60 -34.49
CA PHE A 139 62.92 -11.54 -33.18
C PHE A 139 61.96 -11.88 -32.03
N LEU A 140 60.62 -11.79 -32.23
CA LEU A 140 59.62 -12.01 -31.20
C LEU A 140 59.12 -13.46 -31.23
N ASN A 141 59.77 -14.33 -30.48
CA ASN A 141 59.26 -15.66 -30.20
C ASN A 141 58.32 -15.66 -28.99
N ASP A 142 57.57 -16.76 -28.77
CA ASP A 142 56.58 -16.88 -27.69
C ASP A 142 57.21 -16.78 -26.31
N GLU A 143 58.40 -17.31 -26.11
CA GLU A 143 59.14 -17.26 -24.83
C GLU A 143 59.54 -15.80 -24.49
N MET A 144 60.03 -15.05 -25.48
CA MET A 144 60.42 -13.67 -25.31
C MET A 144 59.21 -12.79 -25.06
N LEU A 145 58.11 -13.00 -25.77
CA LEU A 145 56.85 -12.26 -25.54
C LEU A 145 56.30 -12.53 -24.14
N ASN A 146 56.25 -13.77 -23.72
CA ASN A 146 55.79 -14.13 -22.38
C ASN A 146 56.69 -13.52 -21.29
N SER A 147 58.03 -13.55 -21.46
CA SER A 147 58.92 -12.97 -20.46
C SER A 147 58.81 -11.46 -20.31
N LEU A 148 58.37 -10.75 -21.35
CA LEU A 148 58.15 -9.31 -21.35
C LEU A 148 56.75 -8.93 -20.84
N ILE A 149 55.73 -9.73 -21.16
CA ILE A 149 54.32 -9.40 -20.88
C ILE A 149 53.89 -9.92 -19.48
N GLN A 150 54.40 -11.04 -19.02
CA GLN A 150 54.03 -11.64 -17.74
C GLN A 150 54.26 -10.70 -16.53
N PRO A 151 55.39 -9.97 -16.38
CA PRO A 151 55.54 -9.01 -15.28
C PRO A 151 54.52 -7.88 -15.35
N VAL A 152 54.22 -7.41 -16.58
CA VAL A 152 53.22 -6.36 -16.79
C VAL A 152 51.81 -6.86 -16.43
N GLY A 153 51.46 -8.09 -16.79
CA GLY A 153 50.23 -8.74 -16.42
C GLY A 153 50.05 -8.81 -14.89
N GLY A 154 51.08 -9.24 -14.20
CA GLY A 154 51.11 -9.27 -12.73
C GLY A 154 50.91 -7.91 -12.07
N GLU A 155 51.60 -6.87 -12.60
CA GLU A 155 51.43 -5.50 -12.09
C GLU A 155 50.00 -4.94 -12.33
N ILE A 156 49.41 -5.26 -13.48
CA ILE A 156 48.00 -4.86 -13.75
C ILE A 156 47.05 -5.53 -12.78
N VAL A 157 47.21 -6.83 -12.53
CA VAL A 157 46.38 -7.56 -11.56
C VAL A 157 46.55 -6.99 -10.16
N ASN A 158 47.77 -6.72 -9.73
CA ASN A 158 48.08 -6.10 -8.44
C ASN A 158 47.44 -4.69 -8.34
N TYR A 159 47.55 -3.89 -9.39
CA TYR A 159 46.86 -2.56 -9.43
C TYR A 159 45.36 -2.69 -9.28
N ILE A 160 44.70 -3.65 -9.96
CA ILE A 160 43.27 -3.91 -9.83
C ILE A 160 42.90 -4.32 -8.39
N GLN A 161 43.74 -5.16 -7.76
CA GLN A 161 43.52 -5.62 -6.39
C GLN A 161 43.65 -4.49 -5.35
N VAL A 162 44.63 -3.61 -5.52
CA VAL A 162 44.96 -2.57 -4.53
C VAL A 162 44.12 -1.30 -4.75
N SER A 163 43.97 -0.87 -6.00
CA SER A 163 43.34 0.42 -6.35
C SER A 163 41.98 0.27 -7.03
N GLY A 164 41.63 -0.94 -7.47
CA GLY A 164 40.42 -1.22 -8.21
C GLY A 164 39.18 -1.11 -7.34
N ALA A 165 39.28 -1.36 -6.05
CA ALA A 165 38.15 -1.32 -5.12
C ALA A 165 37.48 0.06 -5.12
N ASP A 166 38.25 1.14 -4.98
CA ASP A 166 37.72 2.50 -4.94
C ASP A 166 37.12 2.92 -6.29
N TYR A 167 37.74 2.53 -7.39
CA TYR A 167 37.23 2.78 -8.73
C TYR A 167 35.91 2.04 -8.97
N ILE A 168 35.85 0.76 -8.64
CA ILE A 168 34.65 -0.08 -8.78
C ILE A 168 33.52 0.47 -7.90
N LYS A 169 33.82 0.79 -6.64
CA LYS A 169 32.86 1.39 -5.70
C LYS A 169 32.29 2.72 -6.24
N GLY A 170 33.17 3.58 -6.77
CA GLY A 170 32.75 4.84 -7.39
C GLY A 170 31.85 4.63 -8.62
N GLU A 171 32.19 3.65 -9.47
CA GLU A 171 31.39 3.32 -10.65
C GLU A 171 30.03 2.73 -10.29
N ILE A 172 29.98 1.83 -9.31
CA ILE A 172 28.72 1.27 -8.80
C ILE A 172 27.86 2.38 -8.22
N SER A 173 28.42 3.26 -7.37
CA SER A 173 27.68 4.37 -6.77
C SER A 173 27.10 5.30 -7.85
N ARG A 174 27.85 5.60 -8.89
CA ARG A 174 27.39 6.41 -10.02
C ARG A 174 26.28 5.72 -10.81
N LYS A 175 26.39 4.41 -11.03
CA LYS A 175 25.37 3.61 -11.72
C LYS A 175 24.08 3.50 -10.90
N LEU A 176 24.19 3.29 -9.59
CA LEU A 176 23.02 3.29 -8.70
C LEU A 176 22.33 4.65 -8.70
N ALA A 177 23.07 5.75 -8.59
CA ALA A 177 22.49 7.09 -8.67
C ALA A 177 21.76 7.34 -10.01
N ALA A 178 22.33 6.88 -11.13
CA ALA A 178 21.67 6.97 -12.43
C ALA A 178 20.40 6.10 -12.55
N LEU A 179 20.32 4.99 -11.82
CA LEU A 179 19.10 4.18 -11.75
C LEU A 179 18.03 4.84 -10.88
N GLU A 180 18.42 5.54 -9.83
CA GLU A 180 17.52 6.26 -8.93
C GLU A 180 16.75 7.38 -9.62
N GLU A 181 17.34 8.00 -10.64
CA GLU A 181 16.69 9.03 -11.45
C GLU A 181 15.62 8.47 -12.40
N LYS A 182 15.65 7.17 -12.66
CA LYS A 182 14.70 6.51 -13.55
C LYS A 182 13.48 6.02 -12.78
N SER A 183 12.35 5.96 -13.47
CA SER A 183 11.16 5.29 -12.97
C SER A 183 11.26 3.77 -13.16
N ILE A 184 10.46 3.01 -12.39
CA ILE A 184 10.38 1.56 -12.58
C ILE A 184 9.86 1.21 -13.98
N LEU A 185 8.93 2.01 -14.52
CA LEU A 185 8.42 1.79 -15.87
C LEU A 185 9.50 2.00 -16.94
N GLU A 186 10.35 3.02 -16.79
CA GLU A 186 11.51 3.22 -17.68
C GLU A 186 12.52 2.07 -17.60
N LEU A 187 12.74 1.54 -16.40
CA LEU A 187 13.62 0.38 -16.22
C LEU A 187 13.03 -0.88 -16.88
N CYS A 188 11.71 -1.09 -16.76
CA CYS A 188 11.02 -2.18 -17.44
C CYS A 188 11.09 -2.05 -18.97
N ASP A 189 10.90 -0.83 -19.49
CA ASP A 189 11.01 -0.55 -20.92
C ASP A 189 12.42 -0.85 -21.48
N ASN A 190 13.46 -0.48 -20.74
CA ASN A 190 14.85 -0.84 -21.07
C ASN A 190 15.10 -2.36 -21.11
N LEU A 191 14.27 -3.14 -20.43
CA LEU A 191 14.30 -4.61 -20.44
C LEU A 191 13.31 -5.21 -21.48
N ASN A 192 12.73 -4.39 -22.36
CA ASN A 192 11.69 -4.75 -23.32
C ASN A 192 10.41 -5.30 -22.68
N VAL A 193 10.08 -4.88 -21.46
CA VAL A 193 8.82 -5.18 -20.80
C VAL A 193 7.89 -3.98 -20.98
N SER A 194 6.82 -4.16 -21.77
CA SER A 194 5.89 -3.08 -22.09
C SER A 194 5.09 -2.64 -20.85
N GLN A 195 4.64 -1.38 -20.84
CA GLN A 195 3.77 -0.86 -19.78
C GLN A 195 2.46 -1.65 -19.64
N ASP A 196 1.91 -2.16 -20.73
CA ASP A 196 0.72 -3.01 -20.67
C ASP A 196 1.00 -4.35 -19.97
N SER A 197 2.19 -4.92 -20.18
CA SER A 197 2.62 -6.13 -19.45
C SER A 197 2.77 -5.86 -17.95
N VAL A 198 3.36 -4.71 -17.57
CA VAL A 198 3.47 -4.31 -16.16
C VAL A 198 2.08 -4.10 -15.56
N ARG A 199 1.19 -3.41 -16.26
CA ARG A 199 -0.21 -3.22 -15.85
C ARG A 199 -0.92 -4.56 -15.62
N GLY A 200 -0.79 -5.51 -16.55
CA GLY A 200 -1.35 -6.85 -16.42
C GLY A 200 -0.81 -7.61 -15.20
N MET A 201 0.50 -7.48 -14.91
CA MET A 201 1.10 -8.06 -13.71
C MET A 201 0.54 -7.43 -12.43
N VAL A 202 0.42 -6.09 -12.38
CA VAL A 202 -0.16 -5.38 -11.23
C VAL A 202 -1.61 -5.78 -11.00
N SER A 203 -2.43 -5.87 -12.05
CA SER A 203 -3.82 -6.34 -12.00
C SER A 203 -3.89 -7.78 -11.45
N SER A 204 -3.09 -8.68 -11.96
CA SER A 204 -3.03 -10.08 -11.51
C SER A 204 -2.59 -10.19 -10.04
N LEU A 205 -1.59 -9.41 -9.62
CA LEU A 205 -1.15 -9.36 -8.22
C LEU A 205 -2.25 -8.80 -7.31
N TYR A 206 -2.96 -7.75 -7.74
CA TYR A 206 -4.08 -7.19 -7.00
C TYR A 206 -5.18 -8.24 -6.78
N GLN A 207 -5.63 -8.91 -7.84
CA GLN A 207 -6.66 -9.95 -7.76
C GLN A 207 -6.23 -11.08 -6.83
N THR A 208 -5.02 -11.59 -6.99
CA THR A 208 -4.47 -12.67 -6.14
C THR A 208 -4.37 -12.25 -4.68
N ALA A 209 -3.89 -11.03 -4.42
CA ALA A 209 -3.78 -10.49 -3.06
C ALA A 209 -5.14 -10.34 -2.40
N ILE A 210 -6.13 -9.79 -3.12
CA ILE A 210 -7.49 -9.61 -2.59
C ILE A 210 -8.17 -10.97 -2.39
N GLU A 211 -8.08 -11.90 -3.31
CA GLU A 211 -8.64 -13.24 -3.15
C GLU A 211 -8.07 -13.96 -1.93
N SER A 212 -6.76 -13.85 -1.72
CA SER A 212 -6.08 -14.47 -0.57
C SER A 212 -6.38 -13.78 0.76
N ALA A 213 -6.55 -12.46 0.73
CA ALA A 213 -6.72 -11.66 1.95
C ALA A 213 -8.20 -11.38 2.28
N ALA A 214 -9.13 -11.52 1.34
CA ALA A 214 -10.52 -11.08 1.49
C ALA A 214 -11.20 -11.68 2.71
N GLY A 215 -11.01 -12.98 2.97
CA GLY A 215 -11.58 -13.64 4.15
C GLY A 215 -11.06 -13.07 5.47
N ASN A 216 -9.78 -12.73 5.54
CA ASN A 216 -9.15 -12.22 6.74
C ASN A 216 -9.32 -10.69 6.90
N LEU A 217 -9.31 -9.93 5.80
CA LEU A 217 -9.46 -8.47 5.86
C LEU A 217 -10.85 -8.07 6.32
N VAL A 218 -11.89 -8.71 5.78
CA VAL A 218 -13.27 -8.33 6.09
C VAL A 218 -13.68 -8.79 7.49
N SER A 219 -13.28 -10.00 7.89
CA SER A 219 -13.54 -10.52 9.25
C SER A 219 -12.79 -9.70 10.32
N ASN A 220 -11.60 -9.19 10.03
CA ASN A 220 -10.82 -8.36 10.95
C ASN A 220 -11.30 -6.90 11.01
N LEU A 221 -12.05 -6.42 10.02
CA LEU A 221 -12.57 -5.04 10.00
C LEU A 221 -13.63 -4.76 11.06
N ASN A 222 -14.17 -5.78 11.77
CA ASN A 222 -15.19 -5.61 12.80
C ASN A 222 -16.21 -4.49 12.48
N ILE A 223 -16.83 -4.58 11.31
CA ILE A 223 -17.76 -3.56 10.79
C ILE A 223 -18.86 -3.24 11.80
N ALA A 224 -19.37 -4.29 12.48
CA ALA A 224 -20.37 -4.12 13.53
C ALA A 224 -19.87 -3.19 14.65
N GLY A 225 -18.63 -3.39 15.11
CA GLY A 225 -18.00 -2.57 16.16
C GLY A 225 -17.77 -1.14 15.72
N ILE A 226 -17.29 -0.92 14.48
CA ILE A 226 -17.09 0.43 13.93
C ILE A 226 -18.40 1.19 13.88
N ILE A 227 -19.48 0.55 13.43
CA ILE A 227 -20.80 1.19 13.34
C ILE A 227 -21.37 1.41 14.74
N GLU A 228 -21.24 0.44 15.65
CA GLU A 228 -21.66 0.57 17.06
C GLU A 228 -20.97 1.79 17.70
N GLU A 229 -19.68 1.94 17.51
CA GLU A 229 -18.91 3.08 18.01
C GLU A 229 -19.42 4.39 17.42
N LYS A 230 -19.57 4.48 16.08
CA LYS A 230 -20.07 5.68 15.42
C LYS A 230 -21.46 6.09 15.86
N VAL A 231 -22.38 5.14 15.98
CA VAL A 231 -23.73 5.43 16.50
C VAL A 231 -23.70 5.80 17.98
N SER A 232 -22.79 5.23 18.76
CA SER A 232 -22.60 5.57 20.17
C SER A 232 -22.01 6.97 20.36
N GLU A 233 -21.19 7.45 19.44
CA GLU A 233 -20.64 8.81 19.43
C GLU A 233 -21.66 9.87 19.03
N MET A 234 -22.68 9.52 18.23
CA MET A 234 -23.69 10.46 17.75
C MET A 234 -24.40 11.15 18.93
N SER A 235 -24.72 12.43 18.76
CA SER A 235 -25.54 13.13 19.74
C SER A 235 -26.98 12.60 19.72
N ILE A 236 -27.71 12.77 20.82
CA ILE A 236 -29.16 12.41 20.88
C ILE A 236 -29.95 13.20 19.83
N ASP A 237 -29.58 14.47 19.61
CA ASP A 237 -30.21 15.34 18.62
C ASP A 237 -29.99 14.83 17.17
N ASP A 238 -28.81 14.29 16.88
CA ASP A 238 -28.52 13.71 15.56
C ASP A 238 -29.24 12.38 15.36
N LEU A 239 -29.30 11.56 16.39
CA LEU A 239 -30.12 10.34 16.37
C LEU A 239 -31.61 10.66 16.18
N GLU A 240 -32.12 11.70 16.87
CA GLU A 240 -33.49 12.17 16.68
C GLU A 240 -33.76 12.60 15.24
N LYS A 241 -32.87 13.42 14.67
CA LYS A 241 -32.98 13.87 13.27
C LYS A 241 -32.97 12.69 12.30
N MET A 242 -32.05 11.71 12.52
CA MET A 242 -31.93 10.53 11.69
C MET A 242 -33.21 9.68 11.74
N VAL A 243 -33.72 9.39 12.91
CA VAL A 243 -34.99 8.64 13.08
C VAL A 243 -36.15 9.39 12.46
N LEU A 244 -36.26 10.72 12.70
CA LEU A 244 -37.28 11.53 12.14
C LEU A 244 -37.24 11.63 10.62
N SER A 245 -36.07 11.68 10.01
CA SER A 245 -35.91 11.72 8.56
C SER A 245 -36.48 10.47 7.87
N VAL A 246 -36.39 9.33 8.52
CA VAL A 246 -36.89 8.05 8.00
C VAL A 246 -38.36 7.82 8.37
N MET A 247 -38.76 8.15 9.60
CA MET A 247 -40.05 7.74 10.18
C MET A 247 -41.06 8.88 10.30
N LYS A 248 -40.78 10.09 9.82
CA LYS A 248 -41.65 11.25 10.01
C LYS A 248 -43.07 10.99 9.47
N LYS A 249 -43.16 10.41 8.27
CA LYS A 249 -44.47 10.14 7.62
C LYS A 249 -45.30 9.12 8.40
N GLU A 250 -44.66 8.07 8.90
CA GLU A 250 -45.28 7.00 9.70
C GLU A 250 -45.77 7.55 11.06
N LEU A 251 -44.94 8.36 11.71
CA LEU A 251 -45.30 9.02 12.98
C LEU A 251 -46.45 9.99 12.83
N ASP A 252 -46.47 10.81 11.78
CA ASP A 252 -47.56 11.72 11.47
C ASP A 252 -48.87 10.96 11.19
N THR A 253 -48.78 9.80 10.53
CA THR A 253 -49.96 8.94 10.29
C THR A 253 -50.53 8.38 11.61
N ILE A 254 -49.65 7.90 12.52
CA ILE A 254 -50.09 7.39 13.84
C ILE A 254 -50.73 8.50 14.67
N VAL A 255 -50.16 9.71 14.67
CA VAL A 255 -50.75 10.89 15.39
C VAL A 255 -52.09 11.25 14.82
N ASN A 256 -52.27 11.29 13.50
CA ASN A 256 -53.52 11.59 12.85
C ASN A 256 -54.59 10.55 13.12
N LEU A 257 -54.20 9.25 13.12
CA LEU A 257 -55.11 8.16 13.44
C LEU A 257 -55.54 8.22 14.92
N GLY A 258 -54.63 8.51 15.84
CA GLY A 258 -54.93 8.73 17.26
C GLY A 258 -55.87 9.91 17.49
N ALA A 259 -55.70 11.02 16.74
CA ALA A 259 -56.58 12.19 16.78
C ALA A 259 -57.97 11.83 16.26
N LEU A 260 -58.05 11.06 15.18
CA LEU A 260 -59.33 10.59 14.61
C LEU A 260 -60.11 9.71 15.59
N VAL A 261 -59.44 8.71 16.18
CA VAL A 261 -60.05 7.81 17.19
C VAL A 261 -60.48 8.59 18.41
N GLY A 262 -59.67 9.53 18.91
CA GLY A 262 -60.02 10.41 20.04
C GLY A 262 -61.23 11.31 19.73
N ALA A 263 -61.31 11.84 18.50
CA ALA A 263 -62.48 12.63 18.08
C ALA A 263 -63.74 11.78 18.04
N ILE A 264 -63.69 10.55 17.50
CA ILE A 264 -64.85 9.64 17.45
C ILE A 264 -65.30 9.28 18.87
N LEU A 265 -64.40 8.91 19.75
CA LEU A 265 -64.71 8.60 21.14
C LEU A 265 -65.27 9.81 21.91
N GLY A 266 -64.70 11.00 21.66
CA GLY A 266 -65.24 12.28 22.23
C GLY A 266 -66.66 12.61 21.78
N MET A 267 -66.95 12.42 20.48
CA MET A 267 -68.31 12.60 19.97
C MET A 267 -69.28 11.56 20.58
N LEU A 268 -68.89 10.31 20.68
CA LEU A 268 -69.78 9.29 21.33
C LEU A 268 -70.05 9.63 22.79
N ASN A 269 -69.06 10.13 23.53
CA ASN A 269 -69.24 10.53 24.92
C ASN A 269 -70.10 11.77 25.14
N ILE A 270 -70.28 12.61 24.11
CA ILE A 270 -71.16 13.74 24.17
C ILE A 270 -72.63 13.33 23.84
N LEU A 271 -72.81 12.21 23.13
CA LEU A 271 -74.13 11.71 22.69
C LEU A 271 -74.78 10.78 23.72
N ILE A 272 -74.04 10.31 24.70
CA ILE A 272 -74.48 9.51 25.85
C ILE A 272 -74.59 10.42 27.09
#